data_a66fa6dd9b20046268a030ad4ba05351
#
_entry.id   a66fa6dd9b20046268a030ad4ba05351
#
_cell.length_a   1.000
_cell.length_b   1.000
_cell.length_c   1.000
_cell.angle_alpha   90.00
_cell.angle_beta   90.00
_cell.angle_gamma   90.00
#
_symmetry.space_group_name_H-M   'P 1'
#
loop_
_entity.id
_entity.type
_entity.pdbx_description
1 polymer ?
#
loop_
_entity_poly.entity_id
_entity_poly.type
_entity_poly.pdbx_seq_one_letter_code
_entity_poly.pdbx_strand_id
1 'polypeptide(L)'
;MYDSYNREINYLRISVTDRCNLACSYCRPEQLVAASVRNEILDFEEITRIVQALVPMGITKIRLTGGEPLVRKGVDELVGMIAGTEGIREITMTTNGQLLAGMAGRLARAGLNRVNISLDTLDRKRYREITRGGELHRVIKGIDAAVKAGLSPVKINCVVTPDTTMEEMEALKSFCLVKELQIRFIRQMNLGAGKFWKVEGGEGGHCRICNRIRLTADGRFIPCLFSEKEFSIREHGILGAFTMAIAQKPERGRVNSRNTFYGIGG
;
A
#
# COMPACT_ATOMS: atom_id res chain seq x y z
N MET A 1 11.70 -12.98 -12.01
CA MET A 1 12.26 -12.17 -13.14
C MET A 1 13.18 -11.09 -12.58
N TYR A 2 14.28 -10.74 -13.30
CA TYR A 2 15.25 -9.72 -12.86
C TYR A 2 15.10 -8.43 -13.69
N ASP A 3 15.30 -7.28 -13.06
CA ASP A 3 15.37 -6.00 -13.75
C ASP A 3 16.81 -5.71 -14.25
N SER A 4 16.99 -4.57 -14.92
CA SER A 4 18.29 -4.16 -15.50
C SER A 4 19.39 -3.92 -14.45
N TYR A 5 19.07 -3.94 -13.17
CA TYR A 5 20.00 -3.75 -12.04
C TYR A 5 20.14 -5.02 -11.18
N ASN A 6 19.81 -6.18 -11.77
CA ASN A 6 19.89 -7.50 -11.14
C ASN A 6 19.09 -7.62 -9.83
N ARG A 7 17.94 -6.90 -9.73
CA ARG A 7 17.00 -7.03 -8.61
C ARG A 7 15.93 -8.03 -9.00
N GLU A 8 15.72 -9.05 -8.18
CA GLU A 8 14.63 -9.99 -8.37
C GLU A 8 13.28 -9.31 -8.12
N ILE A 9 12.41 -9.27 -9.12
CA ILE A 9 11.08 -8.68 -9.02
C ILE A 9 10.07 -9.79 -8.73
N ASN A 10 9.65 -9.88 -7.48
CA ASN A 10 8.73 -10.92 -6.99
C ASN A 10 7.54 -10.37 -6.18
N TYR A 11 7.40 -9.04 -6.12
CA TYR A 11 6.42 -8.37 -5.29
C TYR A 11 5.57 -7.37 -6.08
N LEU A 12 4.26 -7.65 -6.18
CA LEU A 12 3.29 -6.77 -6.83
C LEU A 12 2.46 -6.02 -5.77
N ARG A 13 2.40 -4.71 -5.89
CA ARG A 13 1.46 -3.87 -5.13
C ARG A 13 0.30 -3.49 -6.02
N ILE A 14 -0.92 -3.78 -5.59
CA ILE A 14 -2.14 -3.56 -6.37
C ILE A 14 -2.98 -2.49 -5.67
N SER A 15 -3.21 -1.37 -6.33
CA SER A 15 -4.24 -0.42 -5.94
C SER A 15 -5.60 -0.99 -6.36
N VAL A 16 -6.43 -1.35 -5.41
CA VAL A 16 -7.76 -1.91 -5.72
C VAL A 16 -8.83 -0.83 -5.90
N THR A 17 -8.54 0.40 -5.50
CA THR A 17 -9.43 1.57 -5.63
C THR A 17 -8.63 2.86 -5.43
N ASP A 18 -9.09 3.94 -6.03
CA ASP A 18 -8.61 5.30 -5.78
C ASP A 18 -9.43 6.04 -4.70
N ARG A 19 -10.54 5.44 -4.22
CA ARG A 19 -11.39 6.00 -3.17
C ARG A 19 -10.77 5.78 -1.80
N CYS A 20 -10.94 6.78 -0.92
CA CYS A 20 -10.53 6.70 0.48
C CYS A 20 -11.59 7.38 1.35
N ASN A 21 -11.83 6.83 2.53
CA ASN A 21 -12.70 7.41 3.55
C ASN A 21 -12.01 8.45 4.44
N LEU A 22 -10.73 8.74 4.19
CA LEU A 22 -9.93 9.78 4.83
C LEU A 22 -9.29 10.70 3.78
N ALA A 23 -8.86 11.89 4.22
CA ALA A 23 -8.20 12.89 3.37
C ALA A 23 -6.92 13.43 4.02
N CYS A 24 -6.02 12.51 4.45
CA CYS A 24 -4.82 12.85 5.20
C CYS A 24 -4.00 13.97 4.53
N SER A 25 -3.55 14.94 5.34
CA SER A 25 -2.90 16.17 4.89
C SER A 25 -1.67 15.94 3.99
N TYR A 26 -0.89 14.90 4.26
CA TYR A 26 0.30 14.54 3.50
C TYR A 26 0.01 13.67 2.26
N CYS A 27 -1.17 13.06 2.17
CA CYS A 27 -1.54 12.15 1.09
C CYS A 27 -2.42 12.81 0.03
N ARG A 28 -3.39 13.60 0.47
CA ARG A 28 -4.40 14.24 -0.38
C ARG A 28 -4.48 15.75 -0.10
N PRO A 29 -3.65 16.58 -0.78
CA PRO A 29 -3.71 18.03 -0.66
C PRO A 29 -5.11 18.57 -0.97
N GLU A 30 -5.51 19.69 -0.34
CA GLU A 30 -6.85 20.27 -0.50
C GLU A 30 -7.24 20.59 -1.93
N GLN A 31 -6.26 21.01 -2.72
CA GLN A 31 -6.44 21.37 -4.14
C GLN A 31 -6.81 20.18 -5.05
N LEU A 32 -6.69 18.94 -4.57
CA LEU A 32 -6.95 17.71 -5.36
C LEU A 32 -8.23 16.97 -4.94
N VAL A 33 -9.09 17.59 -4.13
CA VAL A 33 -10.37 16.98 -3.68
C VAL A 33 -11.30 16.67 -4.87
N ALA A 34 -11.14 17.39 -5.99
CA ALA A 34 -11.90 17.20 -7.23
C ALA A 34 -11.23 16.26 -8.25
N ALA A 35 -10.16 15.56 -7.89
CA ALA A 35 -9.50 14.64 -8.81
C ALA A 35 -10.45 13.54 -9.24
N SER A 36 -10.63 13.43 -10.53
CA SER A 36 -11.48 12.49 -11.24
C SER A 36 -11.40 11.08 -10.65
N VAL A 37 -12.53 10.61 -10.14
CA VAL A 37 -12.74 9.17 -9.93
C VAL A 37 -12.51 8.53 -11.30
N ARG A 38 -11.48 7.69 -11.42
CA ARG A 38 -11.23 6.97 -12.66
C ARG A 38 -12.44 6.10 -12.94
N ASN A 39 -13.09 6.30 -14.07
CA ASN A 39 -14.40 5.71 -14.38
C ASN A 39 -14.34 4.19 -14.60
N GLU A 40 -13.15 3.64 -14.81
CA GLU A 40 -12.96 2.22 -15.10
C GLU A 40 -11.85 1.64 -14.21
N ILE A 41 -12.23 1.13 -13.04
CA ILE A 41 -11.32 0.34 -12.21
C ILE A 41 -11.44 -1.14 -12.60
N LEU A 42 -10.33 -1.87 -12.52
CA LEU A 42 -10.29 -3.31 -12.72
C LEU A 42 -11.29 -4.02 -11.80
N ASP A 43 -12.03 -4.98 -12.35
CA ASP A 43 -12.84 -5.89 -11.53
C ASP A 43 -11.95 -6.92 -10.80
N PHE A 44 -12.55 -7.75 -9.94
CA PHE A 44 -11.79 -8.71 -9.16
C PHE A 44 -11.27 -9.86 -10.00
N GLU A 45 -12.01 -10.24 -11.03
CA GLU A 45 -11.66 -11.25 -12.00
C GLU A 45 -10.47 -10.78 -12.85
N GLU A 46 -10.46 -9.52 -13.29
CA GLU A 46 -9.33 -8.92 -14.00
C GLU A 46 -8.07 -8.91 -13.14
N ILE A 47 -8.18 -8.45 -11.87
CA ILE A 47 -7.05 -8.46 -10.93
C ILE A 47 -6.53 -9.87 -10.73
N THR A 48 -7.41 -10.86 -10.57
CA THR A 48 -7.04 -12.26 -10.37
C THR A 48 -6.34 -12.83 -11.60
N ARG A 49 -6.87 -12.57 -12.81
CA ARG A 49 -6.21 -12.96 -14.06
C ARG A 49 -4.83 -12.34 -14.22
N ILE A 50 -4.66 -11.08 -13.82
CA ILE A 50 -3.35 -10.42 -13.82
C ILE A 50 -2.40 -11.15 -12.86
N VAL A 51 -2.82 -11.44 -11.64
CA VAL A 51 -1.98 -12.17 -10.66
C VAL A 51 -1.59 -13.54 -11.20
N GLN A 52 -2.53 -14.32 -11.73
CA GLN A 52 -2.29 -15.63 -12.33
C GLN A 52 -1.27 -15.57 -13.48
N ALA A 53 -1.40 -14.58 -14.37
CA ALA A 53 -0.47 -14.38 -15.48
C ALA A 53 0.95 -14.01 -15.03
N LEU A 54 1.10 -13.39 -13.83
CA LEU A 54 2.39 -12.94 -13.32
C LEU A 54 3.09 -13.95 -12.39
N VAL A 55 2.41 -14.98 -11.91
CA VAL A 55 3.04 -16.04 -11.12
C VAL A 55 4.16 -16.75 -11.89
N PRO A 56 3.97 -17.17 -13.16
CA PRO A 56 5.06 -17.74 -13.96
C PRO A 56 6.24 -16.78 -14.20
N MET A 57 5.99 -15.45 -14.10
CA MET A 57 7.01 -14.41 -14.18
C MET A 57 7.77 -14.20 -12.87
N GLY A 58 7.42 -14.94 -11.81
CA GLY A 58 8.10 -14.92 -10.52
C GLY A 58 7.43 -14.06 -9.44
N ILE A 59 6.22 -13.53 -9.68
CA ILE A 59 5.45 -12.84 -8.62
C ILE A 59 4.92 -13.86 -7.63
N THR A 60 5.33 -13.72 -6.37
CA THR A 60 4.93 -14.61 -5.27
C THR A 60 4.32 -13.85 -4.09
N LYS A 61 4.41 -12.52 -4.10
CA LYS A 61 3.97 -11.66 -3.02
C LYS A 61 3.05 -10.56 -3.53
N ILE A 62 1.88 -10.44 -2.91
CA ILE A 62 0.88 -9.43 -3.25
C ILE A 62 0.69 -8.47 -2.07
N ARG A 63 0.52 -7.19 -2.38
CA ARG A 63 0.00 -6.22 -1.43
C ARG A 63 -1.19 -5.48 -1.99
N LEU A 64 -2.32 -5.64 -1.36
CA LEU A 64 -3.49 -4.83 -1.64
C LEU A 64 -3.36 -3.46 -0.96
N THR A 65 -3.64 -2.43 -1.71
CA THR A 65 -3.58 -1.03 -1.31
C THR A 65 -4.59 -0.23 -2.13
N GLY A 66 -4.44 1.08 -2.22
CA GLY A 66 -5.33 1.94 -3.01
C GLY A 66 -5.34 3.33 -2.39
N GLY A 67 -6.47 4.00 -2.45
CA GLY A 67 -6.83 5.00 -1.46
C GLY A 67 -6.97 4.27 -0.11
N GLU A 68 -8.12 3.65 0.11
CA GLU A 68 -8.32 2.71 1.23
C GLU A 68 -8.94 1.41 0.70
N PRO A 69 -8.25 0.27 0.75
CA PRO A 69 -8.76 -0.98 0.16
C PRO A 69 -10.06 -1.46 0.83
N LEU A 70 -10.25 -1.19 2.11
CA LEU A 70 -11.44 -1.64 2.86
C LEU A 70 -12.72 -0.89 2.49
N VAL A 71 -12.67 0.20 1.72
CA VAL A 71 -13.88 0.84 1.19
C VAL A 71 -14.42 0.12 -0.05
N ARG A 72 -13.62 -0.71 -0.70
CA ARG A 72 -14.07 -1.52 -1.82
C ARG A 72 -14.86 -2.72 -1.32
N LYS A 73 -16.17 -2.73 -1.60
CA LYS A 73 -17.08 -3.82 -1.21
C LYS A 73 -16.57 -5.14 -1.80
N GLY A 74 -16.57 -6.20 -1.00
CA GLY A 74 -16.13 -7.54 -1.43
C GLY A 74 -14.61 -7.72 -1.50
N VAL A 75 -13.79 -6.81 -0.95
CA VAL A 75 -12.32 -6.94 -1.00
C VAL A 75 -11.81 -8.23 -0.35
N ASP A 76 -12.55 -8.80 0.59
CA ASP A 76 -12.29 -10.13 1.17
C ASP A 76 -12.50 -11.27 0.16
N GLU A 77 -13.43 -11.14 -0.77
CA GLU A 77 -13.60 -12.07 -1.91
C GLU A 77 -12.37 -12.05 -2.81
N LEU A 78 -11.88 -10.84 -3.16
CA LEU A 78 -10.63 -10.70 -3.92
C LEU A 78 -9.44 -11.34 -3.20
N VAL A 79 -9.33 -11.18 -1.88
CA VAL A 79 -8.27 -11.86 -1.10
C VAL A 79 -8.39 -13.39 -1.28
N GLY A 80 -9.60 -13.94 -1.22
CA GLY A 80 -9.85 -15.36 -1.43
C GLY A 80 -9.46 -15.84 -2.84
N MET A 81 -9.83 -15.08 -3.87
CA MET A 81 -9.46 -15.37 -5.26
C MET A 81 -7.94 -15.39 -5.46
N ILE A 82 -7.22 -14.41 -4.89
CA ILE A 82 -5.76 -14.36 -4.96
C ILE A 82 -5.13 -15.50 -4.14
N ALA A 83 -5.66 -15.81 -2.95
CA ALA A 83 -5.18 -16.90 -2.11
C ALA A 83 -5.32 -18.27 -2.76
N GLY A 84 -6.36 -18.46 -3.59
CA GLY A 84 -6.53 -19.66 -4.42
C GLY A 84 -5.60 -19.75 -5.62
N THR A 85 -4.77 -18.73 -5.89
CA THR A 85 -3.82 -18.76 -7.01
C THR A 85 -2.54 -19.48 -6.58
N GLU A 86 -2.29 -20.66 -7.15
CA GLU A 86 -1.07 -21.43 -6.88
C GLU A 86 0.18 -20.59 -7.20
N GLY A 87 1.20 -20.65 -6.33
CA GLY A 87 2.45 -19.89 -6.44
C GLY A 87 2.46 -18.57 -5.66
N ILE A 88 1.33 -18.05 -5.23
CA ILE A 88 1.28 -16.90 -4.31
C ILE A 88 1.59 -17.39 -2.87
N ARG A 89 2.60 -16.78 -2.25
CA ARG A 89 3.09 -17.16 -0.91
C ARG A 89 2.69 -16.20 0.19
N GLU A 90 2.46 -14.93 -0.15
CA GLU A 90 2.12 -13.91 0.83
C GLU A 90 1.16 -12.87 0.25
N ILE A 91 0.03 -12.68 0.94
CA ILE A 91 -0.94 -11.62 0.64
C ILE A 91 -0.98 -10.67 1.83
N THR A 92 -0.71 -9.40 1.59
CA THR A 92 -0.69 -8.37 2.62
C THR A 92 -1.60 -7.21 2.23
N MET A 93 -2.02 -6.42 3.21
CA MET A 93 -2.82 -5.23 2.97
C MET A 93 -2.23 -4.02 3.69
N THR A 94 -2.31 -2.84 3.06
CA THR A 94 -2.06 -1.57 3.74
C THR A 94 -3.40 -0.85 3.89
N THR A 95 -3.74 -0.44 5.10
CA THR A 95 -5.04 0.17 5.44
C THR A 95 -4.88 1.29 6.46
N ASN A 96 -5.80 2.24 6.48
CA ASN A 96 -5.91 3.25 7.53
C ASN A 96 -6.57 2.73 8.81
N GLY A 97 -7.05 1.48 8.80
CA GLY A 97 -7.59 0.79 9.96
C GLY A 97 -9.01 1.16 10.40
N GLN A 98 -9.63 2.20 9.82
CA GLN A 98 -10.94 2.69 10.25
C GLN A 98 -12.07 1.65 10.12
N LEU A 99 -11.97 0.75 9.14
CA LEU A 99 -12.97 -0.28 8.85
C LEU A 99 -12.50 -1.68 9.25
N LEU A 100 -11.26 -1.82 9.71
CA LEU A 100 -10.61 -3.10 9.90
C LEU A 100 -11.25 -3.96 10.99
N ALA A 101 -11.77 -3.34 12.05
CA ALA A 101 -12.41 -4.07 13.16
C ALA A 101 -13.54 -5.00 12.71
N GLY A 102 -14.36 -4.56 11.75
CA GLY A 102 -15.45 -5.37 11.20
C GLY A 102 -15.05 -6.37 10.12
N MET A 103 -13.79 -6.31 9.64
CA MET A 103 -13.33 -7.08 8.47
C MET A 103 -12.17 -8.03 8.75
N ALA A 104 -11.40 -7.81 9.83
CA ALA A 104 -10.17 -8.55 10.11
C ALA A 104 -10.36 -10.08 10.08
N GLY A 105 -11.41 -10.59 10.74
CA GLY A 105 -11.72 -12.02 10.78
C GLY A 105 -12.09 -12.60 9.40
N ARG A 106 -12.82 -11.85 8.57
CA ARG A 106 -13.15 -12.30 7.19
C ARG A 106 -11.91 -12.31 6.30
N LEU A 107 -11.10 -11.25 6.37
CA LEU A 107 -9.85 -11.14 5.63
C LEU A 107 -8.86 -12.27 5.98
N ALA A 108 -8.73 -12.60 7.28
CA ALA A 108 -7.87 -13.69 7.72
C ALA A 108 -8.37 -15.05 7.17
N ARG A 109 -9.68 -15.32 7.27
CA ARG A 109 -10.28 -16.56 6.71
C ARG A 109 -10.17 -16.64 5.20
N ALA A 110 -10.17 -15.50 4.51
CA ALA A 110 -9.97 -15.44 3.06
C ALA A 110 -8.51 -15.67 2.65
N GLY A 111 -7.54 -15.70 3.57
CA GLY A 111 -6.14 -15.97 3.28
C GLY A 111 -5.23 -14.75 3.34
N LEU A 112 -5.69 -13.62 3.88
CA LEU A 112 -4.80 -12.49 4.16
C LEU A 112 -3.81 -12.87 5.27
N ASN A 113 -2.51 -12.75 5.02
CA ASN A 113 -1.50 -13.14 5.99
C ASN A 113 -1.25 -12.07 7.06
N ARG A 114 -1.17 -10.80 6.67
CA ARG A 114 -0.88 -9.70 7.60
C ARG A 114 -1.32 -8.34 7.08
N VAL A 115 -1.37 -7.37 7.99
CA VAL A 115 -1.73 -5.99 7.68
C VAL A 115 -0.63 -5.00 8.07
N ASN A 116 -0.54 -3.92 7.29
CA ASN A 116 0.15 -2.70 7.66
C ASN A 116 -0.92 -1.64 7.92
N ILE A 117 -0.92 -1.05 9.11
CA ILE A 117 -1.93 -0.07 9.52
C ILE A 117 -1.24 1.29 9.64
N SER A 118 -1.79 2.31 8.99
CA SER A 118 -1.31 3.68 9.12
C SER A 118 -1.79 4.29 10.41
N LEU A 119 -0.85 4.75 11.26
CA LEU A 119 -1.14 5.41 12.53
C LEU A 119 0.01 6.35 12.88
N ASP A 120 -0.26 7.66 12.80
CA ASP A 120 0.76 8.70 12.90
C ASP A 120 0.90 9.27 14.32
N THR A 121 -0.13 9.16 15.17
CA THR A 121 -0.13 9.63 16.55
C THR A 121 -1.16 8.88 17.40
N LEU A 122 -0.96 8.85 18.72
CA LEU A 122 -1.92 8.36 19.71
C LEU A 122 -2.74 9.48 20.34
N ASP A 123 -2.48 10.74 19.99
CA ASP A 123 -3.32 11.85 20.38
C ASP A 123 -4.57 11.92 19.50
N ARG A 124 -5.76 11.89 20.11
CA ARG A 124 -7.05 11.84 19.42
C ARG A 124 -7.31 13.09 18.56
N LYS A 125 -6.96 14.26 19.07
CA LYS A 125 -7.20 15.54 18.39
C LYS A 125 -6.25 15.65 17.20
N ARG A 126 -4.97 15.40 17.44
CA ARG A 126 -3.92 15.40 16.40
C ARG A 126 -4.20 14.37 15.30
N TYR A 127 -4.64 13.16 15.66
CA TYR A 127 -5.04 12.14 14.69
C TYR A 127 -6.16 12.64 13.77
N ARG A 128 -7.20 13.25 14.35
CA ARG A 128 -8.34 13.79 13.59
C ARG A 128 -7.91 14.93 12.66
N GLU A 129 -7.00 15.79 13.08
CA GLU A 129 -6.43 16.87 12.29
C GLU A 129 -5.62 16.32 11.10
N ILE A 130 -4.68 15.43 11.33
CA ILE A 130 -3.83 14.81 10.28
C ILE A 130 -4.70 14.10 9.25
N THR A 131 -5.67 13.32 9.68
CA THR A 131 -6.50 12.47 8.82
C THR A 131 -7.73 13.18 8.25
N ARG A 132 -8.01 14.41 8.71
CA ARG A 132 -9.18 15.21 8.34
C ARG A 132 -10.50 14.47 8.58
N GLY A 133 -10.68 13.99 9.82
CA GLY A 133 -11.95 13.41 10.29
C GLY A 133 -11.87 11.94 10.70
N GLY A 134 -10.72 11.30 10.68
CA GLY A 134 -10.54 9.95 11.20
C GLY A 134 -10.74 9.85 12.71
N GLU A 135 -11.09 8.67 13.18
CA GLU A 135 -11.37 8.38 14.57
C GLU A 135 -10.34 7.39 15.13
N LEU A 136 -9.43 7.85 16.01
CA LEU A 136 -8.35 7.04 16.58
C LEU A 136 -8.85 5.74 17.21
N HIS A 137 -9.96 5.79 17.97
CA HIS A 137 -10.52 4.61 18.65
C HIS A 137 -10.91 3.49 17.67
N ARG A 138 -11.31 3.83 16.44
CA ARG A 138 -11.63 2.83 15.40
C ARG A 138 -10.37 2.10 14.93
N VAL A 139 -9.26 2.85 14.77
CA VAL A 139 -7.98 2.26 14.37
C VAL A 139 -7.46 1.32 15.47
N ILE A 140 -7.53 1.74 16.73
CA ILE A 140 -7.12 0.90 17.87
C ILE A 140 -7.95 -0.40 17.90
N LYS A 141 -9.28 -0.31 17.77
CA LYS A 141 -10.15 -1.50 17.63
C LYS A 141 -9.77 -2.36 16.42
N GLY A 142 -9.39 -1.72 15.31
CA GLY A 142 -8.92 -2.41 14.10
C GLY A 142 -7.62 -3.18 14.33
N ILE A 143 -6.67 -2.59 15.07
CA ILE A 143 -5.43 -3.25 15.47
C ILE A 143 -5.72 -4.46 16.34
N ASP A 144 -6.55 -4.31 17.38
CA ASP A 144 -6.92 -5.40 18.29
C ASP A 144 -7.62 -6.54 17.54
N ALA A 145 -8.51 -6.21 16.61
CA ALA A 145 -9.19 -7.18 15.77
C ALA A 145 -8.22 -7.91 14.82
N ALA A 146 -7.22 -7.23 14.27
CA ALA A 146 -6.20 -7.83 13.41
C ALA A 146 -5.33 -8.83 14.19
N VAL A 147 -4.87 -8.45 15.38
CA VAL A 147 -4.11 -9.34 16.28
C VAL A 147 -4.95 -10.57 16.64
N LYS A 148 -6.21 -10.37 17.09
CA LYS A 148 -7.14 -11.46 17.43
C LYS A 148 -7.43 -12.39 16.27
N ALA A 149 -7.44 -11.88 15.05
CA ALA A 149 -7.67 -12.65 13.83
C ALA A 149 -6.43 -13.39 13.33
N GLY A 150 -5.26 -13.24 13.97
CA GLY A 150 -4.01 -13.89 13.57
C GLY A 150 -3.30 -13.25 12.37
N LEU A 151 -3.64 -12.02 11.99
CA LEU A 151 -2.96 -11.27 10.92
C LEU A 151 -1.58 -10.82 11.39
N SER A 152 -0.61 -11.73 11.39
CA SER A 152 0.70 -11.51 12.02
C SER A 152 1.83 -11.50 10.99
N PRO A 153 2.87 -10.65 11.21
CA PRO A 153 2.92 -9.56 12.19
C PRO A 153 2.09 -8.34 11.76
N VAL A 154 1.34 -7.75 12.68
CA VAL A 154 0.72 -6.44 12.46
C VAL A 154 1.81 -5.38 12.46
N LYS A 155 1.84 -4.55 11.40
CA LYS A 155 2.84 -3.48 11.27
C LYS A 155 2.17 -2.13 11.32
N ILE A 156 2.67 -1.25 12.15
CA ILE A 156 2.25 0.16 12.22
C ILE A 156 3.19 0.97 11.33
N ASN A 157 2.63 1.74 10.41
CA ASN A 157 3.37 2.71 9.60
C ASN A 157 3.02 4.11 10.11
N CYS A 158 4.01 4.84 10.60
CA CYS A 158 3.90 6.23 10.99
C CYS A 158 4.61 7.11 9.96
N VAL A 159 3.90 8.08 9.39
CA VAL A 159 4.49 9.11 8.54
C VAL A 159 5.03 10.23 9.44
N VAL A 160 6.36 10.39 9.43
CA VAL A 160 7.05 11.44 10.18
C VAL A 160 7.09 12.70 9.32
N THR A 161 6.36 13.72 9.75
CA THR A 161 6.34 15.07 9.17
C THR A 161 7.27 16.01 9.95
N PRO A 162 7.55 17.23 9.48
CA PRO A 162 8.29 18.22 10.26
C PRO A 162 7.68 18.55 11.64
N ASP A 163 6.36 18.38 11.76
CA ASP A 163 5.62 18.66 13.00
C ASP A 163 5.49 17.45 13.92
N THR A 164 6.05 16.31 13.57
CA THR A 164 6.04 15.10 14.39
C THR A 164 7.08 15.25 15.51
N THR A 165 6.66 15.13 16.76
CA THR A 165 7.57 15.26 17.91
C THR A 165 8.22 13.95 18.31
N MET A 166 9.32 14.01 19.06
CA MET A 166 9.99 12.82 19.59
C MET A 166 9.08 12.08 20.58
N GLU A 167 8.31 12.82 21.37
CA GLU A 167 7.35 12.27 22.34
C GLU A 167 6.26 11.44 21.64
N GLU A 168 5.75 11.90 20.51
CA GLU A 168 4.78 11.14 19.70
C GLU A 168 5.39 9.84 19.16
N MET A 169 6.64 9.89 18.68
CA MET A 169 7.34 8.70 18.20
C MET A 169 7.60 7.68 19.33
N GLU A 170 8.04 8.15 20.50
CA GLU A 170 8.27 7.28 21.67
C GLU A 170 6.96 6.68 22.22
N ALA A 171 5.88 7.45 22.24
CA ALA A 171 4.55 6.94 22.60
C ALA A 171 4.10 5.82 21.65
N LEU A 172 4.30 5.98 20.33
CA LEU A 172 3.99 4.94 19.34
C LEU A 172 4.89 3.70 19.50
N LYS A 173 6.19 3.87 19.79
CA LYS A 173 7.11 2.74 20.06
C LYS A 173 6.63 1.95 21.28
N SER A 174 6.34 2.65 22.37
CA SER A 174 5.86 2.04 23.62
C SER A 174 4.53 1.31 23.42
N PHE A 175 3.59 1.93 22.71
CA PHE A 175 2.33 1.29 22.33
C PHE A 175 2.54 0.01 21.52
N CYS A 176 3.43 0.06 20.52
CA CYS A 176 3.72 -1.11 19.69
C CYS A 176 4.42 -2.21 20.48
N LEU A 177 5.33 -1.86 21.38
CA LEU A 177 6.02 -2.82 22.25
C LEU A 177 5.03 -3.58 23.15
N VAL A 178 4.13 -2.85 23.82
CA VAL A 178 3.12 -3.44 24.73
C VAL A 178 2.16 -4.39 23.98
N LYS A 179 1.86 -4.08 22.72
CA LYS A 179 0.93 -4.88 21.88
C LYS A 179 1.64 -5.88 20.95
N GLU A 180 2.96 -6.06 21.08
CA GLU A 180 3.77 -6.94 20.24
C GLU A 180 3.63 -6.64 18.73
N LEU A 181 3.53 -5.35 18.38
CA LEU A 181 3.42 -4.85 17.02
C LEU A 181 4.78 -4.41 16.48
N GLN A 182 4.95 -4.44 15.16
CA GLN A 182 6.12 -3.86 14.52
C GLN A 182 5.84 -2.41 14.11
N ILE A 183 6.72 -1.49 14.44
CA ILE A 183 6.62 -0.09 14.02
C ILE A 183 7.60 0.25 12.91
N ARG A 184 7.19 1.16 12.04
CA ARG A 184 7.99 1.75 10.96
C ARG A 184 7.77 3.24 10.91
N PHE A 185 8.86 3.98 10.88
CA PHE A 185 8.83 5.43 10.68
C PHE A 185 9.21 5.76 9.24
N ILE A 186 8.32 6.45 8.57
CA ILE A 186 8.41 6.82 7.15
C ILE A 186 8.48 8.34 7.09
N ARG A 187 9.66 8.91 6.88
CA ARG A 187 9.74 10.37 6.65
C ARG A 187 8.85 10.76 5.48
N GLN A 188 8.10 11.84 5.64
CA GLN A 188 7.22 12.35 4.61
C GLN A 188 7.98 12.51 3.29
N MET A 189 7.53 11.81 2.27
CA MET A 189 8.12 11.81 0.94
C MET A 189 7.51 12.94 0.10
N ASN A 190 8.27 13.45 -0.86
CA ASN A 190 7.77 14.42 -1.84
C ASN A 190 8.01 13.86 -3.25
N LEU A 191 6.94 13.44 -3.93
CA LEU A 191 7.00 12.86 -5.27
C LEU A 191 7.50 13.87 -6.29
N GLY A 192 6.95 15.09 -6.29
CA GLY A 192 7.29 16.14 -7.23
C GLY A 192 8.72 16.67 -7.09
N ALA A 193 9.30 16.58 -5.88
CA ALA A 193 10.70 16.94 -5.65
C ALA A 193 11.66 15.73 -5.71
N GLY A 194 11.16 14.51 -5.92
CA GLY A 194 11.96 13.29 -5.94
C GLY A 194 12.60 12.96 -4.58
N LYS A 195 12.06 13.50 -3.48
CA LYS A 195 12.65 13.35 -2.13
C LYS A 195 12.03 12.16 -1.40
N PHE A 196 12.89 11.22 -1.02
CA PHE A 196 12.52 10.05 -0.21
C PHE A 196 13.73 9.55 0.60
N TRP A 197 13.43 8.76 1.63
CA TRP A 197 14.44 8.22 2.56
C TRP A 197 14.20 6.73 2.78
N LYS A 198 15.18 6.06 3.35
CA LYS A 198 15.01 4.69 3.85
C LYS A 198 14.02 4.70 5.01
N VAL A 199 13.13 3.73 5.01
CA VAL A 199 12.15 3.55 6.08
C VAL A 199 12.84 2.91 7.28
N GLU A 200 12.76 3.54 8.44
CA GLU A 200 13.20 2.95 9.70
C GLU A 200 12.29 1.77 10.07
N GLY A 201 12.85 0.64 10.41
CA GLY A 201 12.10 -0.59 10.69
C GLY A 201 11.58 -1.31 9.45
N GLY A 202 12.05 -0.96 8.24
CA GLY A 202 11.60 -1.59 6.99
C GLY A 202 12.51 -1.38 5.79
N GLU A 203 12.19 -2.05 4.70
CA GLU A 203 12.97 -2.03 3.43
C GLU A 203 12.52 -0.92 2.45
N GLY A 204 11.55 -0.09 2.84
CA GLY A 204 11.08 1.02 2.01
C GLY A 204 12.19 2.03 1.75
N GLY A 205 12.21 2.65 0.55
CA GLY A 205 13.22 3.63 0.18
C GLY A 205 14.63 3.07 -0.10
N HIS A 206 14.83 1.77 0.07
CA HIS A 206 16.10 1.10 -0.24
C HIS A 206 16.10 0.61 -1.69
N CYS A 207 16.52 1.46 -2.62
CA CYS A 207 16.41 1.20 -4.06
C CYS A 207 17.21 -0.02 -4.53
N ARG A 208 18.39 -0.28 -3.94
CA ARG A 208 19.27 -1.39 -4.34
C ARG A 208 18.66 -2.79 -4.17
N ILE A 209 17.69 -2.93 -3.25
CA ILE A 209 17.00 -4.21 -2.98
C ILE A 209 15.50 -4.14 -3.31
N CYS A 210 15.08 -3.13 -4.08
CA CYS A 210 13.66 -2.91 -4.36
C CYS A 210 13.13 -3.93 -5.37
N ASN A 211 12.36 -4.89 -4.88
CA ASN A 211 11.74 -5.99 -5.63
C ASN A 211 10.31 -5.72 -6.12
N ARG A 212 9.84 -4.45 -6.11
CA ARG A 212 8.42 -4.09 -6.26
C ARG A 212 8.09 -3.52 -7.61
N ILE A 213 6.95 -3.94 -8.16
CA ILE A 213 6.20 -3.26 -9.23
C ILE A 213 4.83 -2.88 -8.65
N ARG A 214 4.18 -1.87 -9.23
CA ARG A 214 2.85 -1.40 -8.82
C ARG A 214 1.86 -1.57 -9.97
N LEU A 215 0.63 -1.93 -9.63
CA LEU A 215 -0.53 -1.92 -10.53
C LEU A 215 -1.53 -0.90 -9.99
N THR A 216 -1.92 0.06 -10.81
CA THR A 216 -2.96 1.04 -10.48
C THR A 216 -4.35 0.42 -10.58
N ALA A 217 -5.34 1.07 -9.98
CA ALA A 217 -6.72 0.59 -9.99
C ALA A 217 -7.33 0.50 -11.41
N ASP A 218 -6.83 1.30 -12.37
CA ASP A 218 -7.24 1.33 -13.76
C ASP A 218 -6.36 0.47 -14.71
N GLY A 219 -5.48 -0.37 -14.16
CA GLY A 219 -4.72 -1.35 -14.97
C GLY A 219 -3.44 -0.84 -15.61
N ARG A 220 -2.68 0.02 -14.93
CA ARG A 220 -1.35 0.46 -15.40
C ARG A 220 -0.26 -0.07 -14.49
N PHE A 221 0.78 -0.65 -15.07
CA PHE A 221 1.98 -0.98 -14.31
C PHE A 221 2.89 0.23 -14.19
N ILE A 222 3.33 0.50 -12.95
CA ILE A 222 4.27 1.58 -12.61
C ILE A 222 5.55 0.95 -12.04
N PRO A 223 6.72 1.22 -12.66
CA PRO A 223 8.00 0.63 -12.26
C PRO A 223 8.43 1.02 -10.85
N CYS A 224 8.20 2.28 -10.47
CA CYS A 224 8.64 2.87 -9.22
C CYS A 224 7.65 3.94 -8.75
N LEU A 225 7.48 4.11 -7.44
CA LEU A 225 6.71 5.21 -6.86
C LEU A 225 7.20 6.58 -7.36
N PHE A 226 8.50 6.72 -7.53
CA PHE A 226 9.20 7.89 -8.03
C PHE A 226 9.58 7.74 -9.51
N SER A 227 8.57 7.46 -10.36
CA SER A 227 8.68 7.38 -11.82
C SER A 227 7.39 7.86 -12.46
N GLU A 228 7.52 8.60 -13.56
CA GLU A 228 6.38 9.05 -14.37
C GLU A 228 5.97 8.04 -15.44
N LYS A 229 6.73 6.93 -15.57
CA LYS A 229 6.45 5.89 -16.56
C LYS A 229 5.31 5.00 -16.11
N GLU A 230 4.37 4.78 -17.03
CA GLU A 230 3.20 3.94 -16.86
C GLU A 230 3.01 3.08 -18.09
N PHE A 231 2.56 1.84 -17.92
CA PHE A 231 2.33 0.88 -19.00
C PHE A 231 0.95 0.26 -18.85
N SER A 232 0.05 0.59 -19.76
CA SER A 232 -1.35 0.16 -19.76
C SER A 232 -1.48 -1.31 -20.18
N ILE A 233 -2.19 -2.11 -19.39
CA ILE A 233 -2.53 -3.48 -19.78
C ILE A 233 -3.50 -3.54 -20.97
N ARG A 234 -4.29 -2.49 -21.18
CA ARG A 234 -5.24 -2.39 -22.30
C ARG A 234 -4.52 -2.16 -23.63
N GLU A 235 -3.36 -1.48 -23.60
CA GLU A 235 -2.55 -1.19 -24.79
C GLU A 235 -1.54 -2.29 -25.12
N HIS A 236 -0.93 -2.89 -24.09
CA HIS A 236 0.22 -3.79 -24.25
C HIS A 236 -0.07 -5.24 -23.81
N GLY A 237 -1.30 -5.53 -23.36
CA GLY A 237 -1.60 -6.77 -22.66
C GLY A 237 -0.90 -6.88 -21.29
N ILE A 238 -1.28 -7.87 -20.49
CA ILE A 238 -0.76 -8.03 -19.12
C ILE A 238 0.77 -8.24 -19.11
N LEU A 239 1.25 -9.22 -19.88
CA LEU A 239 2.66 -9.59 -19.90
C LEU A 239 3.54 -8.52 -20.55
N GLY A 240 3.06 -7.90 -21.65
CA GLY A 240 3.78 -6.81 -22.33
C GLY A 240 3.96 -5.60 -21.42
N ALA A 241 2.89 -5.11 -20.80
CA ALA A 241 2.93 -3.97 -19.90
C ALA A 241 3.83 -4.25 -18.66
N PHE A 242 3.76 -5.46 -18.09
CA PHE A 242 4.58 -5.86 -16.97
C PHE A 242 6.07 -5.93 -17.32
N THR A 243 6.42 -6.56 -18.45
CA THR A 243 7.80 -6.65 -18.94
C THR A 243 8.39 -5.29 -19.23
N MET A 244 7.62 -4.38 -19.85
CA MET A 244 8.03 -2.98 -20.08
C MET A 244 8.25 -2.26 -18.76
N ALA A 245 7.39 -2.46 -17.75
CA ALA A 245 7.56 -1.84 -16.43
C ALA A 245 8.84 -2.33 -15.73
N ILE A 246 9.21 -3.60 -15.86
CA ILE A 246 10.46 -4.14 -15.30
C ILE A 246 11.67 -3.58 -16.06
N ALA A 247 11.66 -3.61 -17.39
CA ALA A 247 12.75 -3.10 -18.22
C ALA A 247 13.01 -1.60 -17.98
N GLN A 248 11.96 -0.84 -17.67
CA GLN A 248 12.04 0.61 -17.42
C GLN A 248 12.10 0.97 -15.92
N LYS A 249 12.30 -0.02 -15.05
CA LYS A 249 12.46 0.22 -13.61
C LYS A 249 13.78 0.95 -13.35
N PRO A 250 13.75 2.15 -12.72
CA PRO A 250 14.98 2.92 -12.53
C PRO A 250 15.85 2.29 -11.44
N GLU A 251 17.15 2.51 -11.52
CA GLU A 251 18.09 2.14 -10.45
C GLU A 251 17.67 2.80 -9.12
N ARG A 252 17.36 4.10 -9.20
CA ARG A 252 16.87 4.91 -8.09
C ARG A 252 15.67 5.73 -8.55
N GLY A 253 14.69 5.91 -7.65
CA GLY A 253 13.56 6.79 -7.88
C GLY A 253 14.02 8.24 -8.13
N ARG A 254 13.28 8.92 -9.02
CA ARG A 254 13.51 10.32 -9.42
C ARG A 254 12.27 11.15 -9.08
N VAL A 255 11.98 12.15 -9.87
CA VAL A 255 10.77 12.99 -9.77
C VAL A 255 9.56 12.21 -10.31
N ASN A 256 8.39 12.40 -9.66
CA ASN A 256 7.11 11.98 -10.19
C ASN A 256 6.09 13.11 -9.95
N SER A 257 5.85 13.91 -10.96
CA SER A 257 4.91 15.04 -10.94
C SER A 257 3.50 14.67 -11.41
N ARG A 258 3.34 13.49 -12.02
CA ARG A 258 2.06 13.02 -12.62
C ARG A 258 1.17 12.31 -11.64
N ASN A 259 1.75 11.53 -10.74
CA ASN A 259 1.01 10.65 -9.85
C ASN A 259 0.92 11.20 -8.43
N THR A 260 -0.10 10.76 -7.74
CA THR A 260 -0.34 11.05 -6.32
C THR A 260 -0.23 9.76 -5.50
N PHE A 261 0.09 9.88 -4.21
CA PHE A 261 0.21 8.70 -3.34
C PHE A 261 -1.06 7.84 -3.33
N TYR A 262 -2.24 8.46 -3.26
CA TYR A 262 -3.53 7.74 -3.23
C TYR A 262 -3.87 7.09 -4.59
N GLY A 263 -3.39 7.64 -5.71
CA GLY A 263 -3.66 7.09 -7.04
C GLY A 263 -2.86 5.84 -7.38
N ILE A 264 -1.67 5.69 -6.78
CA ILE A 264 -0.73 4.60 -7.10
C ILE A 264 -0.44 3.67 -5.91
N GLY A 265 -1.18 3.82 -4.84
CA GLY A 265 -1.04 2.99 -3.65
C GLY A 265 0.28 3.24 -2.92
N GLY A 266 0.39 4.37 -2.28
CA GLY A 266 1.57 4.83 -1.49
C GLY A 266 1.97 3.93 -0.35
#